data_c6720eddbb8d733e45f06cf923fb3acc
#
_entry.id   c6720eddbb8d733e45f06cf923fb3acc
#
_cell.length_a   1.000
_cell.length_b   1.000
_cell.length_c   1.000
_cell.angle_alpha   90.00
_cell.angle_beta   90.00
_cell.angle_gamma   90.00
#
_symmetry.space_group_name_H-M   'P 1'
#
loop_
_entity.id
_entity.type
_entity.pdbx_description
1 polymer ?
#
loop_
_entity_poly.entity_id
_entity_poly.type
_entity_poly.pdbx_seq_one_letter_code
_entity_poly.pdbx_strand_id
1 'polypeptide(L)'
;MKFQKPIKLVIYLLVSLGTVLFAQDKKIYILHTNNTNGALENCYCPDRPYGSVEKRSVYVSNFFKKHPNSILVDAGDIFTMAHRSYKDSLMAEAYKLLPYDAILYGDQELTMNSKTLDNLTDQMAVSVVSTNLKRKGVVPSKIINRGGVKVAVLGVMDEYAVKYYPKEIKEKIELLNPVESIKNEMDRLSNKADIFVLLSHNGFDIDQSIAQEIDGLDVIVGSHSQSSIESPEEVNGTLIVQAGKAGYYIGVVDISMKDGKVVEKTGKIDTMKFEMPDDPRIMKLIEEYEQTTGRMNRNKQKMMKAKN
;
A
#
# COMPACT_ATOMS: atom_id res chain seq x y z
N MET A 1 37.84 -81.87 -15.54
CA MET A 1 36.63 -81.33 -14.93
C MET A 1 36.88 -79.86 -14.54
N LYS A 2 36.35 -78.92 -15.33
CA LYS A 2 36.46 -77.44 -15.01
C LYS A 2 35.13 -76.98 -14.43
N PHE A 3 35.13 -76.56 -13.19
CA PHE A 3 33.96 -75.96 -12.53
C PHE A 3 33.78 -74.49 -12.97
N GLN A 4 32.68 -74.24 -13.68
CA GLN A 4 32.23 -72.88 -13.95
C GLN A 4 31.47 -72.38 -12.76
N LYS A 5 31.87 -71.15 -12.23
CA LYS A 5 31.16 -70.41 -11.21
C LYS A 5 30.03 -69.59 -11.84
N PRO A 6 28.82 -69.59 -11.26
CA PRO A 6 27.74 -68.73 -11.79
C PRO A 6 27.99 -67.30 -11.45
N ILE A 7 27.86 -66.40 -12.45
CA ILE A 7 27.83 -64.93 -12.32
C ILE A 7 26.48 -64.53 -11.77
N LYS A 8 26.44 -63.98 -10.54
CA LYS A 8 25.22 -63.35 -9.97
C LYS A 8 25.08 -61.99 -10.59
N LEU A 9 24.08 -61.80 -11.43
CA LEU A 9 23.65 -60.54 -11.97
C LEU A 9 22.84 -59.79 -10.88
N VAL A 10 23.43 -58.77 -10.28
CA VAL A 10 22.73 -57.85 -9.34
C VAL A 10 22.09 -56.75 -10.15
N ILE A 11 20.76 -56.82 -10.33
CA ILE A 11 19.97 -55.75 -10.95
C ILE A 11 19.70 -54.72 -9.88
N TYR A 12 20.35 -53.52 -9.96
CA TYR A 12 20.01 -52.35 -9.20
C TYR A 12 18.76 -51.70 -9.79
N LEU A 13 17.63 -51.88 -9.10
CA LEU A 13 16.39 -51.15 -9.40
C LEU A 13 16.54 -49.73 -8.86
N LEU A 14 16.89 -48.76 -9.71
CA LEU A 14 16.85 -47.34 -9.41
C LEU A 14 15.37 -46.90 -9.32
N VAL A 15 14.81 -46.93 -8.11
CA VAL A 15 13.55 -46.29 -7.81
C VAL A 15 13.82 -44.79 -7.79
N SER A 16 13.54 -44.08 -8.87
CA SER A 16 13.46 -42.63 -8.89
C SER A 16 12.23 -42.22 -8.08
N LEU A 17 12.41 -41.86 -6.79
CA LEU A 17 11.40 -41.12 -6.05
C LEU A 17 11.26 -39.74 -6.73
N GLY A 18 10.33 -39.65 -7.66
CA GLY A 18 9.83 -38.38 -8.13
C GLY A 18 9.16 -37.68 -6.92
N THR A 19 9.82 -36.71 -6.34
CA THR A 19 9.16 -35.80 -5.40
C THR A 19 8.07 -35.07 -6.17
N VAL A 20 6.83 -35.55 -6.03
CA VAL A 20 5.66 -34.76 -6.44
C VAL A 20 5.65 -33.53 -5.52
N LEU A 21 6.20 -32.44 -6.01
CA LEU A 21 6.03 -31.12 -5.39
C LEU A 21 4.53 -30.79 -5.51
N PHE A 22 3.75 -31.12 -4.49
CA PHE A 22 2.43 -30.56 -4.36
C PHE A 22 2.63 -29.04 -4.28
N ALA A 23 2.13 -28.33 -5.27
CA ALA A 23 2.09 -26.88 -5.22
C ALA A 23 1.27 -26.50 -3.97
N GLN A 24 1.95 -25.92 -2.99
CA GLN A 24 1.34 -25.55 -1.72
C GLN A 24 0.44 -24.35 -1.97
N ASP A 25 -0.82 -24.43 -1.56
CA ASP A 25 -1.72 -23.28 -1.55
C ASP A 25 -1.05 -22.14 -0.78
N LYS A 26 -0.94 -20.97 -1.40
CA LYS A 26 -0.29 -19.81 -0.82
C LYS A 26 -1.33 -18.73 -0.53
N LYS A 27 -1.14 -18.02 0.58
CA LYS A 27 -1.89 -16.82 0.92
C LYS A 27 -0.97 -15.64 1.04
N ILE A 28 -1.42 -14.51 0.51
CA ILE A 28 -0.77 -13.21 0.68
C ILE A 28 -1.81 -12.17 1.06
N TYR A 29 -1.40 -11.24 1.92
CA TYR A 29 -2.25 -10.15 2.37
C TYR A 29 -1.66 -8.81 1.92
N ILE A 30 -2.53 -7.94 1.42
CA ILE A 30 -2.17 -6.57 1.08
C ILE A 30 -2.91 -5.65 2.03
N LEU A 31 -2.16 -5.04 2.96
CA LEU A 31 -2.67 -3.95 3.75
C LEU A 31 -2.46 -2.67 2.96
N HIS A 32 -3.47 -1.80 2.96
CA HIS A 32 -3.38 -0.56 2.21
C HIS A 32 -3.97 0.63 2.95
N THR A 33 -3.39 1.77 2.67
CA THR A 33 -3.83 3.08 3.16
C THR A 33 -3.82 4.09 2.02
N ASN A 34 -4.53 5.19 2.21
CA ASN A 34 -4.62 6.31 1.28
C ASN A 34 -5.15 7.55 2.00
N ASN A 35 -4.94 8.73 1.42
CA ASN A 35 -5.48 10.01 1.89
C ASN A 35 -5.35 10.21 3.40
N THR A 36 -4.16 9.96 3.97
CA THR A 36 -3.90 10.19 5.40
C THR A 36 -3.96 11.68 5.72
N ASN A 37 -3.64 12.57 4.75
CA ASN A 37 -3.84 14.04 4.84
C ASN A 37 -3.20 14.67 6.08
N GLY A 38 -2.06 14.17 6.54
CA GLY A 38 -1.38 14.66 7.73
C GLY A 38 -2.09 14.36 9.04
N ALA A 39 -3.04 13.42 9.07
CA ALA A 39 -3.73 13.00 10.28
C ALA A 39 -2.83 12.07 11.11
N LEU A 40 -1.94 12.64 11.90
CA LEU A 40 -1.02 11.91 12.76
C LEU A 40 -1.74 11.24 13.95
N GLU A 41 -2.78 11.90 14.46
CA GLU A 41 -3.55 11.50 15.63
C GLU A 41 -5.05 11.32 15.34
N ASN A 42 -5.71 10.64 16.24
CA ASN A 42 -7.16 10.50 16.29
C ASN A 42 -7.92 11.82 16.10
N CYS A 43 -9.10 11.78 15.46
CA CYS A 43 -9.91 12.98 15.24
C CYS A 43 -10.58 13.52 16.51
N TYR A 44 -10.71 12.72 17.55
CA TYR A 44 -11.48 13.04 18.78
C TYR A 44 -12.90 13.53 18.47
N CYS A 45 -13.48 13.06 17.38
CA CYS A 45 -14.83 13.44 16.95
C CYS A 45 -15.86 12.90 17.97
N PRO A 46 -16.88 13.70 18.39
CA PRO A 46 -17.79 13.32 19.49
C PRO A 46 -18.55 12.00 19.23
N ASP A 47 -19.05 11.83 18.00
CA ASP A 47 -19.92 10.70 17.68
C ASP A 47 -19.15 9.47 17.18
N ARG A 48 -18.03 9.69 16.50
CA ARG A 48 -17.19 8.64 15.90
C ARG A 48 -15.72 9.02 15.97
N PRO A 49 -15.07 8.87 17.12
CA PRO A 49 -13.66 9.20 17.29
C PRO A 49 -12.81 8.10 16.63
N TYR A 50 -12.52 8.29 15.34
CA TYR A 50 -11.69 7.36 14.58
C TYR A 50 -10.24 7.80 14.58
N GLY A 51 -9.37 6.81 14.63
CA GLY A 51 -8.01 6.89 14.56
C GLY A 51 -7.19 7.14 13.97
N SER A 52 -5.95 7.28 13.89
CA SER A 52 -5.14 7.51 12.73
C SER A 52 -3.85 6.68 12.82
N VAL A 53 -2.70 7.30 12.57
CA VAL A 53 -1.42 6.58 12.44
C VAL A 53 -1.02 5.89 13.75
N GLU A 54 -1.34 6.49 14.90
CA GLU A 54 -1.03 5.94 16.23
C GLU A 54 -1.68 4.57 16.48
N LYS A 55 -2.89 4.36 15.95
CA LYS A 55 -3.60 3.08 16.06
C LYS A 55 -3.25 2.13 14.93
N ARG A 56 -3.09 2.68 13.72
CA ARG A 56 -2.66 1.95 12.53
C ARG A 56 -1.36 1.20 12.77
N SER A 57 -0.38 1.85 13.43
CA SER A 57 0.92 1.26 13.72
C SER A 57 0.79 -0.03 14.56
N VAL A 58 -0.04 0.00 15.60
CA VAL A 58 -0.29 -1.19 16.44
C VAL A 58 -1.05 -2.27 15.67
N TYR A 59 -2.08 -1.86 14.88
CA TYR A 59 -2.84 -2.78 14.06
C TYR A 59 -1.92 -3.52 13.07
N VAL A 60 -1.11 -2.79 12.30
CA VAL A 60 -0.17 -3.35 11.31
C VAL A 60 0.81 -4.31 11.98
N SER A 61 1.42 -3.90 13.10
CA SER A 61 2.36 -4.75 13.85
C SER A 61 1.74 -6.07 14.27
N ASN A 62 0.51 -6.05 14.77
CA ASN A 62 -0.20 -7.25 15.21
C ASN A 62 -0.64 -8.11 14.01
N PHE A 63 -1.04 -7.48 12.91
CA PHE A 63 -1.43 -8.18 11.69
C PHE A 63 -0.25 -8.94 11.07
N PHE A 64 0.90 -8.29 10.93
CA PHE A 64 2.10 -8.91 10.36
C PHE A 64 2.64 -10.07 11.20
N LYS A 65 2.49 -10.00 12.54
CA LYS A 65 2.84 -11.13 13.42
C LYS A 65 1.97 -12.36 13.17
N LYS A 66 0.68 -12.16 12.88
CA LYS A 66 -0.28 -13.25 12.59
C LYS A 66 -0.18 -13.74 11.16
N HIS A 67 0.14 -12.84 10.24
CA HIS A 67 0.17 -13.06 8.80
C HIS A 67 1.51 -12.58 8.22
N PRO A 68 2.59 -13.36 8.36
CA PRO A 68 3.94 -12.94 7.93
C PRO A 68 4.06 -12.72 6.42
N ASN A 69 3.16 -13.29 5.62
CA ASN A 69 3.08 -13.07 4.18
C ASN A 69 2.22 -11.82 3.85
N SER A 70 2.49 -10.72 4.52
CA SER A 70 1.79 -9.44 4.30
C SER A 70 2.71 -8.42 3.66
N ILE A 71 2.11 -7.51 2.89
CA ILE A 71 2.72 -6.28 2.40
C ILE A 71 1.88 -5.09 2.86
N LEU A 72 2.50 -3.91 2.98
CA LEU A 72 1.82 -2.67 3.32
C LEU A 72 2.15 -1.62 2.26
N VAL A 73 1.11 -1.01 1.68
CA VAL A 73 1.23 0.01 0.63
C VAL A 73 0.38 1.24 0.93
N ASP A 74 0.73 2.39 0.33
CA ASP A 74 -0.06 3.63 0.44
C ASP A 74 -0.26 4.26 -0.94
N ALA A 75 -1.49 4.67 -1.24
CA ALA A 75 -1.87 5.24 -2.53
C ALA A 75 -1.89 6.78 -2.55
N GLY A 76 -1.11 7.43 -1.68
CA GLY A 76 -0.84 8.87 -1.72
C GLY A 76 -1.73 9.75 -0.85
N ASP A 77 -1.45 11.04 -0.88
CA ASP A 77 -1.99 12.06 0.01
C ASP A 77 -1.66 11.78 1.49
N ILE A 78 -0.38 11.61 1.75
CA ILE A 78 0.18 11.31 3.07
C ILE A 78 0.25 12.57 3.93
N PHE A 79 0.76 13.66 3.35
CA PHE A 79 1.09 14.90 4.05
C PHE A 79 -0.09 15.85 4.21
N THR A 80 0.16 17.00 4.82
CA THR A 80 -0.90 18.00 5.02
C THR A 80 -1.18 18.78 3.73
N MET A 81 -2.44 18.95 3.37
CA MET A 81 -2.85 19.77 2.22
C MET A 81 -2.29 21.22 2.29
N ALA A 82 -2.05 21.74 3.48
CA ALA A 82 -1.52 23.09 3.68
C ALA A 82 0.02 23.12 3.76
N HIS A 83 0.71 22.03 3.45
CA HIS A 83 2.17 21.88 3.48
C HIS A 83 2.80 22.43 4.78
N ARG A 84 2.31 21.95 5.93
CA ARG A 84 2.80 22.34 7.25
C ARG A 84 4.10 21.62 7.55
N SER A 85 5.22 22.18 7.15
CA SER A 85 6.56 21.56 7.13
C SER A 85 6.89 20.76 8.38
N TYR A 86 6.63 21.30 9.59
CA TYR A 86 6.93 20.59 10.83
C TYR A 86 6.02 19.37 11.04
N LYS A 87 4.71 19.51 10.76
CA LYS A 87 3.77 18.39 10.85
C LYS A 87 4.07 17.32 9.80
N ASP A 88 4.44 17.74 8.59
CA ASP A 88 4.79 16.84 7.50
C ASP A 88 6.09 16.07 7.80
N SER A 89 7.07 16.69 8.46
CA SER A 89 8.26 16.00 8.96
C SER A 89 7.92 14.92 10.01
N LEU A 90 7.03 15.23 10.96
CA LEU A 90 6.57 14.23 11.93
C LEU A 90 5.74 13.11 11.30
N MET A 91 4.98 13.41 10.24
CA MET A 91 4.31 12.39 9.43
C MET A 91 5.32 11.46 8.75
N ALA A 92 6.39 12.02 8.17
CA ALA A 92 7.45 11.21 7.56
C ALA A 92 8.13 10.30 8.59
N GLU A 93 8.40 10.79 9.81
CA GLU A 93 8.92 9.96 10.91
C GLU A 93 7.94 8.86 11.32
N ALA A 94 6.64 9.19 11.41
CA ALA A 94 5.63 8.21 11.72
C ALA A 94 5.55 7.10 10.66
N TYR A 95 5.60 7.45 9.37
CA TYR A 95 5.62 6.48 8.27
C TYR A 95 6.87 5.58 8.29
N LYS A 96 8.03 6.13 8.65
CA LYS A 96 9.27 5.35 8.85
C LYS A 96 9.13 4.27 9.92
N LEU A 97 8.24 4.44 10.90
CA LEU A 97 7.99 3.46 11.95
C LEU A 97 7.10 2.30 11.51
N LEU A 98 6.43 2.42 10.35
CA LEU A 98 5.59 1.37 9.77
C LEU A 98 6.33 0.67 8.63
N PRO A 99 6.09 -0.63 8.40
CA PRO A 99 6.78 -1.40 7.37
C PRO A 99 6.17 -1.21 5.98
N TYR A 100 6.07 0.05 5.52
CA TYR A 100 5.60 0.30 4.16
C TYR A 100 6.56 -0.28 3.13
N ASP A 101 6.06 -1.13 2.27
CA ASP A 101 6.83 -1.72 1.16
C ASP A 101 6.93 -0.78 -0.04
N ALA A 102 5.86 -0.05 -0.34
CA ALA A 102 5.82 0.95 -1.41
C ALA A 102 4.75 2.01 -1.12
N ILE A 103 4.96 3.21 -1.65
CA ILE A 103 3.97 4.30 -1.65
C ILE A 103 3.85 4.91 -3.05
N LEU A 104 2.71 5.52 -3.34
CA LEU A 104 2.50 6.41 -4.47
C LEU A 104 2.47 7.85 -3.95
N TYR A 105 2.91 8.82 -4.74
CA TYR A 105 2.59 10.22 -4.48
C TYR A 105 1.16 10.53 -4.92
N GLY A 106 0.42 11.24 -4.08
CA GLY A 106 -0.83 11.89 -4.45
C GLY A 106 -0.59 13.30 -5.00
N ASP A 107 -1.68 13.98 -5.33
CA ASP A 107 -1.61 15.35 -5.84
C ASP A 107 -1.07 16.33 -4.80
N GLN A 108 -1.32 16.10 -3.50
CA GLN A 108 -0.78 16.93 -2.42
C GLN A 108 0.75 16.88 -2.38
N GLU A 109 1.36 15.72 -2.53
CA GLU A 109 2.81 15.57 -2.59
C GLU A 109 3.39 16.29 -3.81
N LEU A 110 2.78 16.14 -4.99
CA LEU A 110 3.30 16.73 -6.23
C LEU A 110 3.18 18.25 -6.29
N THR A 111 2.36 18.86 -5.45
CA THR A 111 2.25 20.31 -5.33
C THR A 111 3.25 20.93 -4.36
N MET A 112 3.96 20.12 -3.59
CA MET A 112 5.03 20.56 -2.71
C MET A 112 6.25 21.08 -3.47
N ASN A 113 7.07 21.87 -2.79
CA ASN A 113 8.41 22.16 -3.28
C ASN A 113 9.20 20.84 -3.43
N SER A 114 9.83 20.64 -4.58
CA SER A 114 10.52 19.38 -4.93
C SER A 114 11.57 18.97 -3.89
N LYS A 115 12.38 19.92 -3.42
CA LYS A 115 13.41 19.64 -2.40
C LYS A 115 12.80 19.24 -1.05
N THR A 116 11.69 19.86 -0.67
CA THR A 116 10.95 19.49 0.54
C THR A 116 10.41 18.07 0.42
N LEU A 117 9.77 17.74 -0.71
CA LEU A 117 9.25 16.40 -0.96
C LEU A 117 10.35 15.34 -0.95
N ASP A 118 11.48 15.62 -1.61
CA ASP A 118 12.63 14.68 -1.63
C ASP A 118 13.13 14.41 -0.20
N ASN A 119 13.31 15.45 0.63
CA ASN A 119 13.74 15.30 2.01
C ASN A 119 12.76 14.47 2.87
N LEU A 120 11.45 14.70 2.72
CA LEU A 120 10.42 13.94 3.43
C LEU A 120 10.40 12.47 2.99
N THR A 121 10.59 12.21 1.70
CA THR A 121 10.66 10.86 1.14
C THR A 121 11.89 10.11 1.66
N ASP A 122 13.05 10.76 1.66
CA ASP A 122 14.29 10.20 2.21
C ASP A 122 14.12 9.87 3.70
N GLN A 123 13.44 10.74 4.46
CA GLN A 123 13.13 10.53 5.88
C GLN A 123 12.22 9.31 6.10
N MET A 124 11.21 9.09 5.27
CA MET A 124 10.34 7.90 5.32
C MET A 124 11.10 6.61 5.02
N ALA A 125 12.18 6.67 4.25
CA ALA A 125 12.99 5.53 3.82
C ALA A 125 12.19 4.43 3.10
N VAL A 126 11.20 4.83 2.29
CA VAL A 126 10.32 3.94 1.54
C VAL A 126 10.44 4.17 0.03
N SER A 127 10.20 3.14 -0.78
CA SER A 127 10.19 3.27 -2.23
C SER A 127 8.94 3.98 -2.72
N VAL A 128 9.12 5.04 -3.50
CA VAL A 128 8.03 5.68 -4.23
C VAL A 128 7.89 5.01 -5.59
N VAL A 129 6.70 4.52 -5.87
CA VAL A 129 6.36 3.82 -7.12
C VAL A 129 5.40 4.69 -7.92
N SER A 130 5.76 5.00 -9.16
CA SER A 130 4.82 5.54 -10.14
C SER A 130 5.27 5.18 -11.56
N THR A 131 4.39 4.52 -12.27
CA THR A 131 4.65 3.97 -13.60
C THR A 131 4.61 5.06 -14.68
N ASN A 132 3.86 6.13 -14.42
CA ASN A 132 3.65 7.20 -15.41
C ASN A 132 4.19 8.58 -15.01
N LEU A 133 4.77 8.73 -13.81
CA LEU A 133 5.38 9.99 -13.38
C LEU A 133 6.87 10.03 -13.73
N LYS A 134 7.29 11.02 -14.51
CA LYS A 134 8.71 11.28 -14.77
C LYS A 134 9.31 12.15 -13.66
N ARG A 135 9.88 11.51 -12.65
CA ARG A 135 10.55 12.17 -11.53
C ARG A 135 11.75 11.36 -11.05
N LYS A 136 12.87 12.05 -10.75
CA LYS A 136 14.04 11.43 -10.13
C LYS A 136 13.67 10.86 -8.75
N GLY A 137 14.17 9.67 -8.41
CA GLY A 137 13.90 9.00 -7.15
C GLY A 137 12.60 8.18 -7.14
N VAL A 138 11.78 8.27 -8.18
CA VAL A 138 10.59 7.44 -8.37
C VAL A 138 10.92 6.26 -9.27
N VAL A 139 10.46 5.07 -8.91
CA VAL A 139 10.63 3.86 -9.71
C VAL A 139 9.33 3.46 -10.40
N PRO A 140 9.35 2.93 -11.64
CA PRO A 140 8.13 2.60 -12.37
C PRO A 140 7.32 1.48 -11.72
N SER A 141 7.99 0.57 -11.03
CA SER A 141 7.36 -0.55 -10.31
C SER A 141 8.31 -1.10 -9.25
N LYS A 142 7.75 -1.89 -8.32
CA LYS A 142 8.53 -2.63 -7.31
C LYS A 142 8.02 -4.06 -7.21
N ILE A 143 8.93 -5.05 -7.31
CA ILE A 143 8.59 -6.45 -7.03
C ILE A 143 8.90 -6.74 -5.56
N ILE A 144 7.90 -7.21 -4.84
CA ILE A 144 7.99 -7.61 -3.44
C ILE A 144 7.80 -9.12 -3.35
N ASN A 145 8.74 -9.82 -2.74
CA ASN A 145 8.61 -11.26 -2.50
C ASN A 145 8.19 -11.51 -1.05
N ARG A 146 7.05 -12.16 -0.86
CA ARG A 146 6.55 -12.60 0.46
C ARG A 146 6.04 -14.04 0.36
N GLY A 147 6.57 -14.91 1.21
CA GLY A 147 6.14 -16.32 1.23
C GLY A 147 6.35 -17.04 -0.11
N GLY A 148 7.32 -16.60 -0.93
CA GLY A 148 7.56 -17.14 -2.27
C GLY A 148 6.52 -16.72 -3.31
N VAL A 149 5.73 -15.67 -3.04
CA VAL A 149 4.85 -14.99 -4.01
C VAL A 149 5.49 -13.65 -4.38
N LYS A 150 5.57 -13.37 -5.67
CA LYS A 150 6.13 -12.13 -6.22
C LYS A 150 4.99 -11.19 -6.60
N VAL A 151 4.84 -10.12 -5.85
CA VAL A 151 3.85 -9.07 -6.09
C VAL A 151 4.52 -7.90 -6.78
N ALA A 152 4.10 -7.57 -8.00
CA ALA A 152 4.48 -6.34 -8.68
C ALA A 152 3.55 -5.22 -8.26
N VAL A 153 4.11 -4.18 -7.66
CA VAL A 153 3.39 -2.95 -7.31
C VAL A 153 3.72 -1.89 -8.34
N LEU A 154 2.70 -1.41 -9.03
CA LEU A 154 2.71 -0.29 -9.99
C LEU A 154 2.04 0.92 -9.35
N GLY A 155 2.19 2.11 -9.95
CA GLY A 155 1.52 3.31 -9.46
C GLY A 155 1.16 4.25 -10.58
N VAL A 156 -0.02 4.87 -10.53
CA VAL A 156 -0.44 5.87 -11.53
C VAL A 156 -1.22 7.02 -10.93
N MET A 157 -1.10 8.17 -11.60
CA MET A 157 -1.95 9.34 -11.43
C MET A 157 -2.35 9.86 -12.81
N ASP A 158 -3.59 10.32 -12.94
CA ASP A 158 -4.10 11.00 -14.14
C ASP A 158 -4.03 12.52 -13.96
N GLU A 159 -3.99 13.25 -15.07
CA GLU A 159 -4.04 14.72 -15.04
C GLU A 159 -5.33 15.26 -14.38
N TYR A 160 -6.38 14.46 -14.33
CA TYR A 160 -7.62 14.80 -13.65
C TYR A 160 -7.40 15.08 -12.15
N ALA A 161 -6.52 14.36 -11.48
CA ALA A 161 -6.22 14.57 -10.07
C ALA A 161 -5.67 15.99 -9.79
N VAL A 162 -4.95 16.56 -10.74
CA VAL A 162 -4.36 17.91 -10.63
C VAL A 162 -5.11 19.00 -11.40
N LYS A 163 -6.27 18.70 -11.98
CA LYS A 163 -6.97 19.62 -12.91
C LYS A 163 -7.31 20.99 -12.33
N TYR A 164 -7.58 21.07 -11.03
CA TYR A 164 -7.94 22.32 -10.34
C TYR A 164 -6.75 23.12 -9.81
N TYR A 165 -5.53 22.57 -9.90
CA TYR A 165 -4.33 23.30 -9.49
C TYR A 165 -3.95 24.39 -10.50
N PRO A 166 -3.26 25.47 -10.06
CA PRO A 166 -2.73 26.50 -10.92
C PRO A 166 -1.85 25.93 -12.04
N LYS A 167 -1.83 26.62 -13.19
CA LYS A 167 -1.07 26.20 -14.38
C LYS A 167 0.41 26.00 -14.07
N GLU A 168 0.99 26.90 -13.28
CA GLU A 168 2.41 26.90 -12.89
C GLU A 168 2.80 25.68 -12.06
N ILE A 169 1.83 25.04 -11.38
CA ILE A 169 2.02 23.78 -10.67
C ILE A 169 1.93 22.60 -11.64
N LYS A 170 0.87 22.59 -12.47
CA LYS A 170 0.64 21.50 -13.44
C LYS A 170 1.79 21.32 -14.41
N GLU A 171 2.38 22.43 -14.89
CA GLU A 171 3.52 22.42 -15.82
C GLU A 171 4.80 21.78 -15.24
N LYS A 172 4.89 21.60 -13.93
CA LYS A 172 6.01 20.93 -13.24
C LYS A 172 5.80 19.44 -13.06
N ILE A 173 4.61 18.94 -13.34
CA ILE A 173 4.22 17.54 -13.16
C ILE A 173 4.17 16.89 -14.54
N GLU A 174 5.13 16.04 -14.86
CA GLU A 174 5.19 15.35 -16.15
C GLU A 174 4.62 13.93 -15.99
N LEU A 175 3.35 13.77 -16.42
CA LEU A 175 2.65 12.48 -16.44
C LEU A 175 2.61 11.94 -17.89
N LEU A 176 2.88 10.65 -18.04
CA LEU A 176 2.62 9.89 -19.26
C LEU A 176 1.19 9.37 -19.23
N ASN A 177 0.70 8.87 -20.38
CA ASN A 177 -0.60 8.20 -20.45
C ASN A 177 -0.64 7.02 -19.44
N PRO A 178 -1.58 7.00 -18.48
CA PRO A 178 -1.60 5.99 -17.42
C PRO A 178 -1.85 4.58 -17.95
N VAL A 179 -2.81 4.39 -18.86
CA VAL A 179 -3.17 3.07 -19.40
C VAL A 179 -2.02 2.46 -20.20
N GLU A 180 -1.42 3.24 -21.09
CA GLU A 180 -0.27 2.81 -21.89
C GLU A 180 0.92 2.47 -20.99
N SER A 181 1.18 3.29 -19.96
CA SER A 181 2.28 3.07 -19.01
C SER A 181 2.08 1.79 -18.22
N ILE A 182 0.85 1.51 -17.73
CA ILE A 182 0.53 0.26 -17.02
C ILE A 182 0.74 -0.94 -17.93
N LYS A 183 0.17 -0.94 -19.14
CA LYS A 183 0.29 -2.05 -20.12
C LYS A 183 1.75 -2.38 -20.41
N ASN A 184 2.55 -1.36 -20.74
CA ASN A 184 3.97 -1.53 -21.02
C ASN A 184 4.76 -2.10 -19.83
N GLU A 185 4.46 -1.65 -18.61
CA GLU A 185 5.15 -2.11 -17.42
C GLU A 185 4.73 -3.54 -17.04
N MET A 186 3.45 -3.88 -17.18
CA MET A 186 2.95 -5.24 -16.96
C MET A 186 3.58 -6.23 -17.96
N ASP A 187 3.69 -5.85 -19.23
CA ASP A 187 4.37 -6.67 -20.25
C ASP A 187 5.84 -6.92 -19.88
N ARG A 188 6.54 -5.89 -19.40
CA ARG A 188 7.95 -6.00 -18.95
C ARG A 188 8.10 -6.94 -17.75
N LEU A 189 7.06 -7.08 -16.94
CA LEU A 189 7.04 -7.87 -15.71
C LEU A 189 6.31 -9.21 -15.83
N SER A 190 5.72 -9.54 -16.96
CA SER A 190 4.82 -10.70 -17.17
C SER A 190 5.39 -12.05 -16.70
N ASN A 191 6.72 -12.24 -16.82
CA ASN A 191 7.41 -13.46 -16.37
C ASN A 191 8.15 -13.27 -15.03
N LYS A 192 7.92 -12.16 -14.32
CA LYS A 192 8.65 -11.80 -13.10
C LYS A 192 7.77 -11.64 -11.88
N ALA A 193 6.46 -11.54 -12.07
CA ALA A 193 5.47 -11.35 -11.02
C ALA A 193 4.36 -12.39 -11.11
N ASP A 194 3.82 -12.75 -9.96
CA ASP A 194 2.69 -13.67 -9.82
C ASP A 194 1.38 -12.91 -9.61
N ILE A 195 1.44 -11.68 -9.10
CA ILE A 195 0.31 -10.78 -8.77
C ILE A 195 0.67 -9.38 -9.20
N PHE A 196 -0.28 -8.66 -9.80
CA PHE A 196 -0.17 -7.25 -10.17
C PHE A 196 -1.09 -6.39 -9.30
N VAL A 197 -0.50 -5.44 -8.57
CA VAL A 197 -1.18 -4.46 -7.73
C VAL A 197 -0.91 -3.06 -8.26
N LEU A 198 -1.97 -2.31 -8.55
CA LEU A 198 -1.88 -0.93 -8.98
C LEU A 198 -2.27 -0.01 -7.82
N LEU A 199 -1.36 0.88 -7.42
CA LEU A 199 -1.68 2.05 -6.60
C LEU A 199 -2.22 3.14 -7.53
N SER A 200 -3.41 3.63 -7.27
CA SER A 200 -4.06 4.62 -8.14
C SER A 200 -4.46 5.86 -7.36
N HIS A 201 -4.03 7.03 -7.83
CA HIS A 201 -4.46 8.32 -7.27
C HIS A 201 -5.38 9.08 -8.21
N ASN A 202 -6.41 8.41 -8.73
CA ASN A 202 -7.29 8.92 -9.80
C ASN A 202 -8.73 9.12 -9.34
N GLY A 203 -9.13 8.45 -8.25
CA GLY A 203 -10.51 8.35 -7.81
C GLY A 203 -11.24 7.13 -8.40
N PHE A 204 -12.28 6.72 -7.69
CA PHE A 204 -12.96 5.44 -7.90
C PHE A 204 -13.50 5.23 -9.32
N ASP A 205 -14.13 6.25 -9.92
CA ASP A 205 -14.72 6.14 -11.27
C ASP A 205 -13.66 5.89 -12.35
N ILE A 206 -12.48 6.51 -12.19
CA ILE A 206 -11.34 6.30 -13.11
C ILE A 206 -10.73 4.92 -12.87
N ASP A 207 -10.65 4.47 -11.62
CA ASP A 207 -10.15 3.14 -11.27
C ASP A 207 -11.01 2.04 -11.90
N GLN A 208 -12.34 2.20 -11.94
CA GLN A 208 -13.25 1.29 -12.65
C GLN A 208 -12.97 1.27 -14.16
N SER A 209 -12.70 2.44 -14.75
CA SER A 209 -12.37 2.55 -16.18
C SER A 209 -11.04 1.85 -16.51
N ILE A 210 -10.03 2.02 -15.66
CA ILE A 210 -8.73 1.35 -15.78
C ILE A 210 -8.90 -0.17 -15.69
N ALA A 211 -9.65 -0.66 -14.70
CA ALA A 211 -9.93 -2.08 -14.53
C ALA A 211 -10.66 -2.68 -15.74
N GLN A 212 -11.61 -1.91 -16.34
CA GLN A 212 -12.32 -2.35 -17.53
C GLN A 212 -11.42 -2.45 -18.78
N GLU A 213 -10.38 -1.61 -18.86
CA GLU A 213 -9.53 -1.50 -20.05
C GLU A 213 -8.27 -2.39 -19.99
N ILE A 214 -7.84 -2.79 -18.79
CA ILE A 214 -6.58 -3.50 -18.58
C ILE A 214 -6.82 -4.90 -18.00
N ASP A 215 -6.51 -5.91 -18.79
CA ASP A 215 -6.54 -7.30 -18.35
C ASP A 215 -5.33 -7.64 -17.48
N GLY A 216 -5.52 -8.54 -16.51
CA GLY A 216 -4.44 -9.12 -15.71
C GLY A 216 -3.99 -8.28 -14.52
N LEU A 217 -4.65 -7.17 -14.21
CA LEU A 217 -4.53 -6.54 -12.89
C LEU A 217 -5.30 -7.38 -11.86
N ASP A 218 -4.68 -7.66 -10.72
CA ASP A 218 -5.36 -8.38 -9.63
C ASP A 218 -6.07 -7.45 -8.67
N VAL A 219 -5.41 -6.33 -8.30
CA VAL A 219 -5.94 -5.37 -7.32
C VAL A 219 -5.62 -3.95 -7.75
N ILE A 220 -6.60 -3.05 -7.65
CA ILE A 220 -6.38 -1.60 -7.65
C ILE A 220 -6.61 -1.07 -6.22
N VAL A 221 -5.59 -0.46 -5.64
CA VAL A 221 -5.67 0.30 -4.39
C VAL A 221 -5.89 1.76 -4.77
N GLY A 222 -7.14 2.19 -4.72
CA GLY A 222 -7.58 3.53 -5.10
C GLY A 222 -7.33 4.59 -4.02
N SER A 223 -7.34 5.85 -4.45
CA SER A 223 -7.16 7.04 -3.63
C SER A 223 -7.89 8.25 -4.24
N HIS A 224 -7.55 9.48 -3.83
CA HIS A 224 -8.06 10.78 -4.29
C HIS A 224 -9.53 11.04 -3.93
N SER A 225 -10.47 10.16 -4.29
CA SER A 225 -11.91 10.34 -3.99
C SER A 225 -12.26 10.23 -2.50
N GLN A 226 -11.34 9.75 -1.66
CA GLN A 226 -11.53 9.55 -0.21
C GLN A 226 -12.69 8.61 0.13
N SER A 227 -13.07 7.73 -0.77
CA SER A 227 -14.17 6.78 -0.61
C SER A 227 -13.80 5.68 0.40
N SER A 228 -14.74 5.30 1.26
CA SER A 228 -14.62 4.13 2.14
C SER A 228 -15.36 2.97 1.49
N ILE A 229 -14.63 2.04 0.88
CA ILE A 229 -15.22 0.91 0.17
C ILE A 229 -15.29 -0.29 1.12
N GLU A 230 -16.44 -0.46 1.78
CA GLU A 230 -16.68 -1.57 2.71
C GLU A 230 -16.90 -2.90 1.98
N SER A 231 -17.48 -2.83 0.79
CA SER A 231 -17.74 -3.97 -0.09
C SER A 231 -17.05 -3.72 -1.44
N PRO A 232 -15.82 -4.18 -1.61
CA PRO A 232 -15.07 -3.99 -2.84
C PRO A 232 -15.76 -4.58 -4.06
N GLU A 233 -15.65 -3.88 -5.19
CA GLU A 233 -16.14 -4.35 -6.48
C GLU A 233 -15.03 -5.07 -7.24
N GLU A 234 -15.41 -6.11 -7.99
CA GLU A 234 -14.55 -6.74 -8.97
C GLU A 234 -15.00 -6.35 -10.38
N VAL A 235 -14.13 -5.69 -11.13
CA VAL A 235 -14.35 -5.26 -12.51
C VAL A 235 -13.32 -5.92 -13.39
N ASN A 236 -13.77 -6.67 -14.40
CA ASN A 236 -12.89 -7.40 -15.34
C ASN A 236 -11.81 -8.24 -14.65
N GLY A 237 -12.17 -8.91 -13.54
CA GLY A 237 -11.24 -9.70 -12.75
C GLY A 237 -10.29 -8.90 -11.85
N THR A 238 -10.42 -7.59 -11.76
CA THR A 238 -9.64 -6.69 -10.89
C THR A 238 -10.44 -6.28 -9.67
N LEU A 239 -9.95 -6.56 -8.47
CA LEU A 239 -10.58 -6.13 -7.22
C LEU A 239 -10.21 -4.66 -6.93
N ILE A 240 -11.21 -3.77 -6.80
CA ILE A 240 -10.99 -2.34 -6.51
C ILE A 240 -11.27 -2.06 -5.04
N VAL A 241 -10.27 -1.52 -4.33
CA VAL A 241 -10.34 -1.23 -2.90
C VAL A 241 -9.89 0.20 -2.59
N GLN A 242 -10.48 0.82 -1.56
CA GLN A 242 -10.07 2.14 -1.05
C GLN A 242 -10.44 2.29 0.42
N ALA A 243 -9.54 2.85 1.24
CA ALA A 243 -9.65 2.89 2.70
C ALA A 243 -10.04 4.28 3.27
N GLY A 244 -10.87 5.03 2.57
CA GLY A 244 -11.40 6.30 3.05
C GLY A 244 -10.34 7.41 3.17
N LYS A 245 -10.28 8.08 4.32
CA LYS A 245 -9.39 9.23 4.56
C LYS A 245 -8.94 9.36 6.02
N ALA A 246 -7.99 10.27 6.23
CA ALA A 246 -7.55 10.73 7.56
C ALA A 246 -7.14 9.58 8.52
N GLY A 247 -6.75 8.43 7.96
CA GLY A 247 -6.35 7.27 8.74
C GLY A 247 -7.47 6.60 9.53
N TYR A 248 -8.74 6.88 9.22
CA TYR A 248 -9.89 6.27 9.90
C TYR A 248 -10.01 4.77 9.68
N TYR A 249 -9.47 4.30 8.55
CA TYR A 249 -9.52 2.90 8.16
C TYR A 249 -8.16 2.42 7.69
N ILE A 250 -8.00 1.12 7.70
CA ILE A 250 -6.97 0.38 6.97
C ILE A 250 -7.67 -0.68 6.14
N GLY A 251 -7.30 -0.77 4.87
CA GLY A 251 -7.80 -1.82 4.01
C GLY A 251 -6.97 -3.09 4.13
N VAL A 252 -7.61 -4.22 3.94
CA VAL A 252 -6.99 -5.55 3.92
C VAL A 252 -7.53 -6.31 2.74
N VAL A 253 -6.66 -6.72 1.83
CA VAL A 253 -6.96 -7.67 0.75
C VAL A 253 -6.34 -9.01 1.09
N ASP A 254 -7.13 -10.08 1.01
CA ASP A 254 -6.70 -11.48 1.14
C ASP A 254 -6.70 -12.12 -0.25
N ILE A 255 -5.55 -12.63 -0.67
CA ILE A 255 -5.38 -13.30 -1.97
C ILE A 255 -4.95 -14.74 -1.72
N SER A 256 -5.75 -15.68 -2.22
CA SER A 256 -5.46 -17.11 -2.22
C SER A 256 -4.93 -17.53 -3.59
N MET A 257 -3.84 -18.30 -3.59
CA MET A 257 -3.21 -18.81 -4.80
C MET A 257 -3.16 -20.33 -4.77
N LYS A 258 -3.43 -20.94 -5.90
CA LYS A 258 -3.28 -22.37 -6.14
C LYS A 258 -2.54 -22.62 -7.46
N ASP A 259 -1.56 -23.51 -7.44
CA ASP A 259 -0.76 -23.86 -8.63
C ASP A 259 -0.15 -22.63 -9.34
N GLY A 260 0.26 -21.62 -8.55
CA GLY A 260 0.86 -20.38 -9.05
C GLY A 260 -0.13 -19.38 -9.66
N LYS A 261 -1.44 -19.59 -9.51
CA LYS A 261 -2.50 -18.70 -10.01
C LYS A 261 -3.35 -18.17 -8.87
N VAL A 262 -3.79 -16.94 -8.98
CA VAL A 262 -4.80 -16.36 -8.10
C VAL A 262 -6.13 -17.09 -8.33
N VAL A 263 -6.74 -17.60 -7.25
CA VAL A 263 -8.02 -18.33 -7.31
C VAL A 263 -9.12 -17.61 -6.55
N GLU A 264 -8.76 -16.74 -5.59
CA GLU A 264 -9.72 -15.97 -4.82
C GLU A 264 -9.09 -14.66 -4.35
N LYS A 265 -9.87 -13.59 -4.38
CA LYS A 265 -9.52 -12.27 -3.84
C LYS A 265 -10.70 -11.73 -3.04
N THR A 266 -10.43 -11.30 -1.84
CA THR A 266 -11.44 -10.60 -1.02
C THR A 266 -10.83 -9.36 -0.40
N GLY A 267 -11.65 -8.35 -0.16
CA GLY A 267 -11.20 -7.11 0.45
C GLY A 267 -12.17 -6.64 1.53
N LYS A 268 -11.65 -5.90 2.49
CA LYS A 268 -12.41 -5.22 3.55
C LYS A 268 -11.67 -4.00 4.04
N ILE A 269 -12.37 -3.13 4.77
CA ILE A 269 -11.75 -2.08 5.56
C ILE A 269 -11.98 -2.34 7.07
N ASP A 270 -10.95 -2.16 7.87
CA ASP A 270 -11.03 -2.23 9.34
C ASP A 270 -10.92 -0.81 9.92
N THR A 271 -11.86 -0.45 10.80
CA THR A 271 -11.91 0.87 11.43
C THR A 271 -10.86 0.98 12.52
N MET A 272 -10.09 2.08 12.51
CA MET A 272 -9.17 2.44 13.59
C MET A 272 -9.98 3.06 14.74
N LYS A 273 -10.53 2.22 15.60
CA LYS A 273 -11.41 2.65 16.70
C LYS A 273 -10.63 3.35 17.81
N PHE A 274 -11.30 4.26 18.51
CA PHE A 274 -10.70 5.02 19.61
C PHE A 274 -10.13 4.15 20.74
N GLU A 275 -10.81 3.06 21.05
CA GLU A 275 -10.46 2.13 22.13
C GLU A 275 -9.24 1.24 21.78
N MET A 276 -8.81 1.22 20.53
CA MET A 276 -7.60 0.50 20.15
C MET A 276 -6.36 1.13 20.80
N PRO A 277 -5.35 0.34 21.15
CA PRO A 277 -4.14 0.86 21.77
C PRO A 277 -3.38 1.79 20.84
N ASP A 278 -2.76 2.81 21.42
CA ASP A 278 -1.89 3.76 20.73
C ASP A 278 -0.45 3.23 20.67
N ASP A 279 0.25 3.54 19.59
CA ASP A 279 1.70 3.34 19.54
C ASP A 279 2.41 4.46 20.32
N PRO A 280 3.12 4.15 21.40
CA PRO A 280 3.78 5.16 22.24
C PRO A 280 4.83 5.97 21.47
N ARG A 281 5.42 5.43 20.41
CA ARG A 281 6.39 6.14 19.56
C ARG A 281 5.70 7.24 18.76
N ILE A 282 4.52 6.95 18.21
CA ILE A 282 3.70 7.93 17.48
C ILE A 282 3.11 8.95 18.45
N MET A 283 2.65 8.52 19.63
CA MET A 283 2.17 9.44 20.66
C MET A 283 3.22 10.47 21.06
N LYS A 284 4.49 10.08 21.14
CA LYS A 284 5.60 11.00 21.39
C LYS A 284 5.74 12.07 20.31
N LEU A 285 5.56 11.71 19.03
CA LEU A 285 5.58 12.70 17.93
C LEU A 285 4.39 13.68 18.01
N ILE A 286 3.24 13.20 18.44
CA ILE A 286 2.05 14.06 18.66
C ILE A 286 2.32 15.04 19.81
N GLU A 287 2.85 14.58 20.93
CA GLU A 287 3.21 15.41 22.07
C GLU A 287 4.27 16.46 21.69
N GLU A 288 5.27 16.09 20.93
CA GLU A 288 6.30 16.99 20.40
C GLU A 288 5.67 18.09 19.53
N TYR A 289 4.74 17.70 18.63
CA TYR A 289 4.01 18.68 17.83
C TYR A 289 3.21 19.66 18.68
N GLU A 290 2.49 19.19 19.69
CA GLU A 290 1.68 20.00 20.59
C GLU A 290 2.55 20.97 21.41
N GLN A 291 3.65 20.49 21.98
CA GLN A 291 4.59 21.29 22.76
C GLN A 291 5.26 22.38 21.92
N THR A 292 5.77 22.01 20.75
CA THR A 292 6.51 22.93 19.88
C THR A 292 5.63 24.00 19.25
N THR A 293 4.41 23.64 18.86
CA THR A 293 3.52 24.56 18.14
C THR A 293 2.48 25.26 19.02
N GLY A 294 2.28 24.80 20.24
CA GLY A 294 1.15 25.19 21.10
C GLY A 294 -0.21 24.79 20.54
N ARG A 295 -0.24 23.92 19.51
CA ARG A 295 -1.47 23.50 18.81
C ARG A 295 -1.87 22.12 19.24
N MET A 296 -2.99 22.01 19.90
CA MET A 296 -3.65 20.76 20.24
C MET A 296 -4.93 20.61 19.41
N ASN A 297 -5.33 19.38 19.09
CA ASN A 297 -6.60 19.10 18.43
C ASN A 297 -7.77 19.73 19.21
N ARG A 298 -8.63 20.49 18.52
CA ARG A 298 -9.75 21.21 19.17
C ARG A 298 -10.73 20.28 19.87
N ASN A 299 -11.00 19.10 19.31
CA ASN A 299 -11.90 18.14 19.92
C ASN A 299 -11.26 17.49 21.14
N LYS A 300 -9.95 17.21 21.10
CA LYS A 300 -9.16 16.75 22.26
C LYS A 300 -9.23 17.76 23.41
N GLN A 301 -9.05 19.05 23.12
CA GLN A 301 -9.20 20.12 24.12
C GLN A 301 -10.60 20.17 24.76
N LYS A 302 -11.67 20.05 23.94
CA LYS A 302 -13.05 20.00 24.45
C LYS A 302 -13.28 18.77 25.34
N MET A 303 -12.81 17.62 24.91
CA MET A 303 -12.92 16.37 25.68
C MET A 303 -12.19 16.46 27.03
N MET A 304 -11.00 17.05 27.07
CA MET A 304 -10.26 17.26 28.32
C MET A 304 -10.98 18.23 29.27
N LYS A 305 -11.55 19.33 28.74
CA LYS A 305 -12.34 20.32 29.53
C LYS A 305 -13.64 19.74 30.09
N ALA A 306 -14.23 18.75 29.41
CA ALA A 306 -15.45 18.10 29.88
C ALA A 306 -15.21 17.04 30.96
N LYS A 307 -13.97 16.62 31.18
CA LYS A 307 -13.57 15.66 32.20
C LYS A 307 -13.11 16.31 33.52
N ASN A 308 -12.83 17.62 33.48
CA ASN A 308 -12.47 18.46 34.64
C ASN A 308 -13.70 19.25 35.11
#